data_ad468d6dde049bad056e3917a66e8c30
#
_entry.id   ad468d6dde049bad056e3917a66e8c30
#
_cell.length_a   1.000
_cell.length_b   1.000
_cell.length_c   1.000
_cell.angle_alpha   90.00
_cell.angle_beta   90.00
_cell.angle_gamma   90.00
#
_symmetry.space_group_name_H-M   'P 1'
#
loop_
_entity.id
_entity.type
_entity.pdbx_description
1 polymer ?
#
loop_
_entity_poly.entity_id
_entity_poly.type
_entity_poly.pdbx_seq_one_letter_code
_entity_poly.pdbx_strand_id
1 'polypeptide(L)'
;MKIYNTLTRKKEEFVPVHPGKVGMYVCGPTVYNYIHIGNARPMIIFDTVRRYFEYKGYDVNYVSNFTDVDDKIIKKANEEGVSAMEIAERYIKECKKDMEGLNIKPATHQPRATEEIDGMIRMIQTLIEKGHAYEVDGTVYFKTRSFKDYGKLSKKNIDDLEAGHREIKVTGEEGKKDPLDFVLWKPKKEGEIAWDSPWGEGRPGWHIECSEMSKKYIGDTIDIHAGGEDLIFPHHENEIAQSEACNDEPFANYWMHNGFLNIDNKKMSKSAGNFFTVREISEKYPLQVIRFFMLSAHYRTPLNFSDTLVESAKTGLERILTAVDLCREMSQKDMGREISEEEKGHLEEVNRLVKKFEDAMEDDFNTADAVSAIFEIVRVSNSTVKDAGAAYAGEVLKVFETLCGVLGIETKRREEILDKEIEALIEERNQARKEKNYARADEIRDQLLEQGIILKDTREGVKWSRA
;
A
#
# COMPACT_ATOMS: atom_id res chain seq x y z
N MET A 1 1.89 5.37 22.24
CA MET A 1 1.55 5.62 20.81
C MET A 1 0.07 5.89 20.72
N LYS A 2 -0.33 6.97 20.03
CA LYS A 2 -1.74 7.33 19.81
C LYS A 2 -2.11 7.19 18.36
N ILE A 3 -3.32 6.68 18.10
CA ILE A 3 -3.89 6.50 16.76
C ILE A 3 -5.23 7.20 16.69
N TYR A 4 -5.47 7.98 15.65
CA TYR A 4 -6.79 8.52 15.39
C TYR A 4 -7.72 7.42 14.88
N ASN A 5 -8.76 7.16 15.64
CA ASN A 5 -9.75 6.14 15.32
C ASN A 5 -10.96 6.77 14.65
N THR A 6 -11.21 6.45 13.39
CA THR A 6 -12.37 6.97 12.63
C THR A 6 -13.70 6.60 13.30
N LEU A 7 -13.76 5.44 13.97
CA LEU A 7 -14.96 4.98 14.67
C LEU A 7 -15.36 5.92 15.80
N THR A 8 -14.40 6.34 16.62
CA THR A 8 -14.63 7.21 17.79
C THR A 8 -14.39 8.68 17.49
N ARG A 9 -13.70 9.00 16.38
CA ARG A 9 -13.25 10.35 15.97
C ARG A 9 -12.30 11.00 16.97
N LYS A 10 -11.49 10.19 17.66
CA LYS A 10 -10.52 10.63 18.66
C LYS A 10 -9.17 9.96 18.45
N LYS A 11 -8.10 10.62 18.92
CA LYS A 11 -6.82 9.96 19.12
C LYS A 11 -6.88 9.13 20.40
N GLU A 12 -6.59 7.85 20.29
CA GLU A 12 -6.65 6.87 21.39
C GLU A 12 -5.30 6.22 21.57
N GLU A 13 -4.96 5.80 22.78
CA GLU A 13 -3.78 4.99 23.02
C GLU A 13 -3.93 3.64 22.34
N PHE A 14 -2.92 3.24 21.60
CA PHE A 14 -2.90 1.95 20.93
C PHE A 14 -2.64 0.83 21.97
N VAL A 15 -3.60 -0.09 22.05
CA VAL A 15 -3.51 -1.30 22.85
C VAL A 15 -3.78 -2.49 21.93
N PRO A 16 -2.80 -3.35 21.67
CA PRO A 16 -3.00 -4.49 20.77
C PRO A 16 -3.89 -5.56 21.41
N VAL A 17 -4.64 -6.29 20.56
CA VAL A 17 -5.42 -7.47 20.97
C VAL A 17 -4.53 -8.52 21.63
N HIS A 18 -3.34 -8.73 21.08
CA HIS A 18 -2.35 -9.64 21.62
C HIS A 18 -1.05 -8.89 21.93
N PRO A 19 -0.51 -8.93 23.16
CA PRO A 19 0.72 -8.23 23.50
C PRO A 19 1.87 -8.53 22.54
N GLY A 20 2.52 -7.48 22.03
CA GLY A 20 3.64 -7.59 21.11
C GLY A 20 3.30 -7.95 19.66
N LYS A 21 2.01 -8.11 19.34
CA LYS A 21 1.53 -8.41 17.97
C LYS A 21 0.56 -7.36 17.49
N VAL A 22 0.50 -7.18 16.17
CA VAL A 22 -0.47 -6.28 15.51
C VAL A 22 -1.09 -7.00 14.34
N GLY A 23 -2.40 -7.22 14.37
CA GLY A 23 -3.21 -7.71 13.25
C GLY A 23 -3.76 -6.54 12.45
N MET A 24 -3.33 -6.38 11.21
CA MET A 24 -3.67 -5.24 10.37
C MET A 24 -4.24 -5.70 9.03
N TYR A 25 -5.47 -5.29 8.72
CA TYR A 25 -6.11 -5.54 7.42
C TYR A 25 -6.25 -4.24 6.64
N VAL A 26 -5.77 -4.23 5.41
CA VAL A 26 -5.86 -3.09 4.49
C VAL A 26 -6.54 -3.55 3.21
N CYS A 27 -7.70 -2.99 2.90
CA CYS A 27 -8.44 -3.33 1.69
C CYS A 27 -7.58 -3.14 0.44
N GLY A 28 -7.43 -4.23 -0.32
CA GLY A 28 -6.65 -4.23 -1.54
C GLY A 28 -7.43 -3.78 -2.78
N PRO A 29 -6.77 -3.66 -3.92
CA PRO A 29 -7.38 -3.18 -5.14
C PRO A 29 -8.19 -4.25 -5.87
N THR A 30 -9.21 -3.81 -6.63
CA THR A 30 -9.82 -4.62 -7.68
C THR A 30 -8.90 -4.64 -8.90
N VAL A 31 -8.48 -5.84 -9.32
CA VAL A 31 -7.41 -6.05 -10.32
C VAL A 31 -7.96 -6.15 -11.75
N TYR A 32 -8.52 -5.07 -12.25
CA TYR A 32 -9.04 -4.99 -13.63
C TYR A 32 -8.23 -4.06 -14.54
N ASN A 33 -7.29 -3.28 -13.98
CA ASN A 33 -6.45 -2.33 -14.70
C ASN A 33 -5.19 -2.01 -13.86
N TYR A 34 -4.23 -1.28 -14.44
CA TYR A 34 -3.14 -0.68 -13.68
C TYR A 34 -3.68 0.13 -12.50
N ILE A 35 -2.99 0.07 -11.37
CA ILE A 35 -3.35 0.89 -10.22
C ILE A 35 -3.07 2.36 -10.50
N HIS A 36 -3.98 3.22 -10.06
CA HIS A 36 -3.77 4.67 -10.13
C HIS A 36 -3.07 5.21 -8.88
N ILE A 37 -2.51 6.41 -8.97
CA ILE A 37 -1.77 7.03 -7.84
C ILE A 37 -2.62 7.20 -6.58
N GLY A 38 -3.95 7.30 -6.71
CA GLY A 38 -4.88 7.30 -5.58
C GLY A 38 -4.92 5.95 -4.84
N ASN A 39 -4.78 4.81 -5.56
CA ASN A 39 -4.64 3.50 -4.93
C ASN A 39 -3.26 3.31 -4.27
N ALA A 40 -2.22 3.92 -4.84
CA ALA A 40 -0.88 3.86 -4.27
C ALA A 40 -0.79 4.54 -2.90
N ARG A 41 -1.60 5.58 -2.64
CA ARG A 41 -1.57 6.33 -1.39
C ARG A 41 -1.82 5.46 -0.15
N PRO A 42 -2.95 4.74 0.00
CA PRO A 42 -3.15 3.84 1.13
C PRO A 42 -2.07 2.77 1.22
N MET A 43 -1.60 2.22 0.09
CA MET A 43 -0.55 1.20 0.09
C MET A 43 0.75 1.73 0.70
N ILE A 44 1.19 2.96 0.35
CA ILE A 44 2.38 3.61 0.89
C ILE A 44 2.20 3.96 2.37
N ILE A 45 1.07 4.56 2.73
CA ILE A 45 0.79 5.01 4.10
C ILE A 45 0.78 3.82 5.05
N PHE A 46 0.01 2.77 4.74
CA PHE A 46 -0.14 1.64 5.65
C PHE A 46 1.06 0.69 5.64
N ASP A 47 1.86 0.66 4.57
CA ASP A 47 3.20 0.07 4.61
C ASP A 47 4.12 0.83 5.57
N THR A 48 4.04 2.15 5.63
CA THR A 48 4.81 2.97 6.57
C THR A 48 4.35 2.76 8.02
N VAL A 49 3.04 2.65 8.25
CA VAL A 49 2.47 2.29 9.56
C VAL A 49 2.99 0.92 10.01
N ARG A 50 2.94 -0.10 9.12
CA ARG A 50 3.51 -1.42 9.38
C ARG A 50 4.99 -1.35 9.75
N ARG A 51 5.81 -0.65 8.96
CA ARG A 51 7.25 -0.49 9.20
C ARG A 51 7.55 0.17 10.54
N TYR A 52 6.74 1.13 10.95
CA TYR A 52 6.91 1.77 12.25
C TYR A 52 6.57 0.83 13.41
N PHE A 53 5.50 0.03 13.32
CA PHE A 53 5.21 -1.01 14.31
C PHE A 53 6.36 -2.03 14.41
N GLU A 54 6.88 -2.49 13.27
CA GLU A 54 8.04 -3.39 13.23
C GLU A 54 9.28 -2.74 13.86
N TYR A 55 9.54 -1.46 13.59
CA TYR A 55 10.61 -0.68 14.22
C TYR A 55 10.46 -0.60 15.75
N LYS A 56 9.24 -0.51 16.25
CA LYS A 56 8.93 -0.55 17.68
C LYS A 56 8.93 -1.96 18.27
N GLY A 57 9.28 -2.98 17.50
CA GLY A 57 9.44 -4.37 17.95
C GLY A 57 8.17 -5.21 17.94
N TYR A 58 7.09 -4.75 17.30
CA TYR A 58 5.88 -5.56 17.12
C TYR A 58 6.05 -6.59 16.00
N ASP A 59 5.47 -7.78 16.21
CA ASP A 59 5.23 -8.77 15.16
C ASP A 59 3.94 -8.40 14.42
N VAL A 60 4.07 -7.94 13.16
CA VAL A 60 2.95 -7.41 12.39
C VAL A 60 2.44 -8.42 11.38
N ASN A 61 1.22 -8.91 11.60
CA ASN A 61 0.47 -9.68 10.60
C ASN A 61 -0.31 -8.70 9.69
N TYR A 62 0.32 -8.32 8.58
CA TYR A 62 -0.26 -7.41 7.59
C TYR A 62 -0.95 -8.20 6.48
N VAL A 63 -2.27 -8.04 6.37
CA VAL A 63 -3.10 -8.70 5.36
C VAL A 63 -3.66 -7.66 4.39
N SER A 64 -3.52 -7.91 3.09
CA SER A 64 -4.14 -7.09 2.04
C SER A 64 -4.53 -7.99 0.88
N ASN A 65 -5.79 -7.95 0.49
CA ASN A 65 -6.34 -8.85 -0.54
C ASN A 65 -6.15 -8.33 -1.96
N PHE A 66 -6.43 -9.21 -2.92
CA PHE A 66 -6.81 -8.84 -4.27
C PHE A 66 -8.28 -9.22 -4.51
N THR A 67 -9.09 -8.24 -4.90
CA THR A 67 -10.42 -8.51 -5.47
C THR A 67 -10.22 -8.91 -6.93
N ASP A 68 -10.19 -10.21 -7.19
CA ASP A 68 -9.95 -10.81 -8.50
C ASP A 68 -11.22 -11.37 -9.16
N VAL A 69 -12.38 -11.08 -8.59
CA VAL A 69 -13.71 -11.30 -9.16
C VAL A 69 -14.61 -10.09 -8.91
N ASP A 70 -15.00 -9.38 -9.97
CA ASP A 70 -15.83 -8.16 -9.89
C ASP A 70 -16.45 -7.85 -11.26
N ASP A 71 -17.56 -7.09 -11.28
CA ASP A 71 -18.21 -6.66 -12.51
C ASP A 71 -17.26 -5.94 -13.49
N LYS A 72 -16.27 -5.18 -12.97
CA LYS A 72 -15.28 -4.46 -13.79
C LYS A 72 -14.30 -5.41 -14.47
N ILE A 73 -13.91 -6.50 -13.78
CA ILE A 73 -13.03 -7.54 -14.35
C ILE A 73 -13.77 -8.27 -15.47
N ILE A 74 -15.02 -8.68 -15.22
CA ILE A 74 -15.87 -9.37 -16.20
C ILE A 74 -16.08 -8.50 -17.44
N LYS A 75 -16.42 -7.22 -17.23
CA LYS A 75 -16.59 -6.27 -18.35
C LYS A 75 -15.31 -6.14 -19.17
N LYS A 76 -14.16 -5.99 -18.53
CA LYS A 76 -12.86 -5.87 -19.18
C LYS A 76 -12.51 -7.14 -19.97
N ALA A 77 -12.77 -8.32 -19.40
CA ALA A 77 -12.57 -9.60 -20.04
C ALA A 77 -13.41 -9.73 -21.33
N ASN A 78 -14.68 -9.35 -21.26
CA ASN A 78 -15.57 -9.35 -22.43
C ASN A 78 -15.11 -8.35 -23.51
N GLU A 79 -14.63 -7.17 -23.12
CA GLU A 79 -14.09 -6.17 -24.06
C GLU A 79 -12.83 -6.66 -24.78
N GLU A 80 -11.98 -7.44 -24.10
CA GLU A 80 -10.74 -7.97 -24.67
C GLU A 80 -10.87 -9.38 -25.29
N GLY A 81 -12.01 -10.06 -25.09
CA GLY A 81 -12.24 -11.41 -25.60
C GLY A 81 -11.40 -12.48 -24.90
N VAL A 82 -11.07 -12.28 -23.62
CA VAL A 82 -10.30 -13.19 -22.76
C VAL A 82 -11.11 -13.57 -21.52
N SER A 83 -10.60 -14.52 -20.73
CA SER A 83 -11.25 -14.88 -19.47
C SER A 83 -11.05 -13.84 -18.37
N ALA A 84 -11.99 -13.77 -17.40
CA ALA A 84 -11.85 -12.91 -16.22
C ALA A 84 -10.59 -13.26 -15.41
N MET A 85 -10.22 -14.53 -15.33
CA MET A 85 -9.01 -15.00 -14.67
C MET A 85 -7.73 -14.45 -15.35
N GLU A 86 -7.67 -14.40 -16.68
CA GLU A 86 -6.52 -13.83 -17.41
C GLU A 86 -6.37 -12.34 -17.13
N ILE A 87 -7.47 -11.59 -17.05
CA ILE A 87 -7.45 -10.17 -16.66
C ILE A 87 -6.90 -10.03 -15.24
N ALA A 88 -7.46 -10.78 -14.30
CA ALA A 88 -7.04 -10.72 -12.90
C ALA A 88 -5.55 -11.07 -12.73
N GLU A 89 -5.08 -12.18 -13.29
CA GLU A 89 -3.67 -12.59 -13.23
C GLU A 89 -2.73 -11.51 -13.80
N ARG A 90 -3.09 -10.96 -14.95
CA ARG A 90 -2.31 -9.90 -15.59
C ARG A 90 -2.15 -8.70 -14.65
N TYR A 91 -3.26 -8.18 -14.12
CA TYR A 91 -3.21 -6.97 -13.31
C TYR A 91 -2.75 -7.19 -11.87
N ILE A 92 -2.85 -8.40 -11.31
CA ILE A 92 -2.14 -8.78 -10.08
C ILE A 92 -0.62 -8.66 -10.30
N LYS A 93 -0.10 -9.21 -11.39
CA LYS A 93 1.33 -9.14 -11.72
C LYS A 93 1.79 -7.68 -11.89
N GLU A 94 1.03 -6.88 -12.62
CA GLU A 94 1.37 -5.47 -12.84
C GLU A 94 1.26 -4.65 -11.54
N CYS A 95 0.25 -4.92 -10.70
CA CYS A 95 0.11 -4.28 -9.39
C CYS A 95 1.30 -4.60 -8.48
N LYS A 96 1.73 -5.86 -8.42
CA LYS A 96 2.92 -6.27 -7.64
C LYS A 96 4.19 -5.55 -8.11
N LYS A 97 4.37 -5.39 -9.42
CA LYS A 97 5.49 -4.64 -10.00
C LYS A 97 5.45 -3.16 -9.60
N ASP A 98 4.28 -2.54 -9.63
CA ASP A 98 4.12 -1.15 -9.20
C ASP A 98 4.36 -0.99 -7.68
N MET A 99 3.89 -1.96 -6.87
CA MET A 99 4.15 -2.00 -5.42
C MET A 99 5.65 -2.14 -5.10
N GLU A 100 6.36 -3.03 -5.83
CA GLU A 100 7.81 -3.19 -5.71
C GLU A 100 8.53 -1.88 -6.06
N GLY A 101 8.15 -1.24 -7.17
CA GLY A 101 8.69 0.08 -7.56
C GLY A 101 8.48 1.18 -6.53
N LEU A 102 7.39 1.13 -5.78
CA LEU A 102 7.09 2.02 -4.66
C LEU A 102 7.74 1.59 -3.34
N ASN A 103 8.57 0.53 -3.33
CA ASN A 103 9.18 -0.08 -2.15
C ASN A 103 8.16 -0.45 -1.05
N ILE A 104 7.01 -0.98 -1.46
CA ILE A 104 6.00 -1.51 -0.55
C ILE A 104 6.38 -2.96 -0.21
N LYS A 105 6.47 -3.27 1.08
CA LYS A 105 6.78 -4.63 1.54
C LYS A 105 5.67 -5.61 1.12
N PRO A 106 6.00 -6.82 0.68
CA PRO A 106 5.00 -7.86 0.49
C PRO A 106 4.15 -8.05 1.74
N ALA A 107 2.83 -8.20 1.58
CA ALA A 107 1.94 -8.49 2.71
C ALA A 107 2.32 -9.83 3.36
N THR A 108 2.02 -9.99 4.65
CA THR A 108 2.19 -11.29 5.34
C THR A 108 1.27 -12.33 4.70
N HIS A 109 0.03 -11.92 4.41
CA HIS A 109 -0.92 -12.69 3.62
C HIS A 109 -1.55 -11.78 2.55
N GLN A 110 -1.61 -12.27 1.32
CA GLN A 110 -2.20 -11.55 0.20
C GLN A 110 -3.23 -12.43 -0.51
N PRO A 111 -4.37 -12.73 0.17
CA PRO A 111 -5.39 -13.62 -0.35
C PRO A 111 -6.08 -13.06 -1.58
N ARG A 112 -6.64 -13.96 -2.39
CA ARG A 112 -7.49 -13.64 -3.52
C ARG A 112 -8.94 -13.99 -3.21
N ALA A 113 -9.88 -13.16 -3.60
CA ALA A 113 -11.30 -13.42 -3.36
C ALA A 113 -11.74 -14.78 -3.94
N THR A 114 -11.22 -15.17 -5.12
CA THR A 114 -11.55 -16.44 -5.77
C THR A 114 -11.05 -17.68 -5.01
N GLU A 115 -10.06 -17.54 -4.14
CA GLU A 115 -9.50 -18.62 -3.32
C GLU A 115 -10.26 -18.80 -1.98
N GLU A 116 -11.15 -17.84 -1.65
CA GLU A 116 -11.83 -17.78 -0.33
C GLU A 116 -13.36 -17.96 -0.40
N ILE A 117 -13.87 -18.42 -1.52
CA ILE A 117 -15.32 -18.58 -1.79
C ILE A 117 -16.02 -19.42 -0.73
N ASP A 118 -15.45 -20.56 -0.34
CA ASP A 118 -16.04 -21.45 0.65
C ASP A 118 -16.18 -20.78 2.02
N GLY A 119 -15.22 -19.92 2.40
CA GLY A 119 -15.28 -19.15 3.63
C GLY A 119 -16.40 -18.11 3.59
N MET A 120 -16.52 -17.41 2.46
CA MET A 120 -17.60 -16.43 2.25
C MET A 120 -18.97 -17.09 2.29
N ILE A 121 -19.15 -18.27 1.66
CA ILE A 121 -20.40 -19.03 1.70
C ILE A 121 -20.75 -19.39 3.15
N ARG A 122 -19.80 -19.91 3.94
CA ARG A 122 -20.04 -20.22 5.36
C ARG A 122 -20.43 -18.99 6.17
N MET A 123 -19.78 -17.85 5.95
CA MET A 123 -20.12 -16.60 6.63
C MET A 123 -21.54 -16.15 6.28
N ILE A 124 -21.93 -16.22 5.01
CA ILE A 124 -23.27 -15.88 4.55
C ILE A 124 -24.32 -16.83 5.16
N GLN A 125 -24.05 -18.14 5.21
CA GLN A 125 -24.94 -19.11 5.87
C GLN A 125 -25.16 -18.75 7.34
N THR A 126 -24.10 -18.41 8.07
CA THR A 126 -24.18 -17.96 9.46
C THR A 126 -25.06 -16.71 9.61
N LEU A 127 -24.91 -15.74 8.71
CA LEU A 127 -25.73 -14.52 8.70
C LEU A 127 -27.21 -14.83 8.44
N ILE A 128 -27.52 -15.78 7.56
CA ILE A 128 -28.92 -16.24 7.32
C ILE A 128 -29.47 -16.94 8.56
N GLU A 129 -28.72 -17.86 9.16
CA GLU A 129 -29.12 -18.59 10.37
C GLU A 129 -29.39 -17.66 11.54
N LYS A 130 -28.61 -16.60 11.69
CA LYS A 130 -28.78 -15.56 12.72
C LYS A 130 -29.88 -14.52 12.37
N GLY A 131 -30.48 -14.60 11.17
CA GLY A 131 -31.56 -13.70 10.74
C GLY A 131 -31.10 -12.33 10.22
N HIS A 132 -29.79 -12.18 9.94
CA HIS A 132 -29.19 -10.96 9.39
C HIS A 132 -29.12 -10.95 7.87
N ALA A 133 -29.43 -12.08 7.21
CA ALA A 133 -29.48 -12.15 5.76
C ALA A 133 -30.71 -12.97 5.29
N TYR A 134 -31.06 -12.80 4.02
CA TYR A 134 -32.16 -13.54 3.38
C TYR A 134 -31.86 -13.76 1.90
N GLU A 135 -32.44 -14.82 1.35
CA GLU A 135 -32.33 -15.16 -0.08
C GLU A 135 -33.62 -14.79 -0.84
N VAL A 136 -33.45 -14.30 -2.07
CA VAL A 136 -34.52 -14.08 -3.04
C VAL A 136 -34.00 -14.44 -4.43
N ASP A 137 -34.58 -15.42 -5.08
CA ASP A 137 -34.27 -15.86 -6.44
C ASP A 137 -32.75 -16.04 -6.72
N GLY A 138 -32.05 -16.69 -5.78
CA GLY A 138 -30.61 -16.97 -5.87
C GLY A 138 -29.71 -15.79 -5.46
N THR A 139 -30.26 -14.63 -5.16
CA THR A 139 -29.52 -13.48 -4.60
C THR A 139 -29.62 -13.51 -3.07
N VAL A 140 -28.51 -13.39 -2.37
CA VAL A 140 -28.53 -13.24 -0.91
C VAL A 140 -28.22 -11.78 -0.55
N TYR A 141 -29.11 -11.21 0.27
CA TYR A 141 -29.01 -9.85 0.76
C TYR A 141 -28.75 -9.83 2.27
N PHE A 142 -27.87 -8.92 2.71
CA PHE A 142 -27.76 -8.53 4.10
C PHE A 142 -28.95 -7.64 4.48
N LYS A 143 -29.60 -7.94 5.59
CA LYS A 143 -30.74 -7.19 6.11
C LYS A 143 -30.23 -6.04 6.98
N THR A 144 -29.98 -4.89 6.39
CA THR A 144 -29.27 -3.76 7.02
C THR A 144 -29.92 -3.30 8.32
N ARG A 145 -31.25 -3.21 8.39
CA ARG A 145 -31.96 -2.81 9.62
C ARG A 145 -31.92 -3.86 10.75
N SER A 146 -31.45 -5.08 10.49
CA SER A 146 -31.25 -6.08 11.54
C SER A 146 -30.00 -5.81 12.38
N PHE A 147 -29.04 -5.03 11.86
CA PHE A 147 -27.85 -4.57 12.56
C PHE A 147 -28.09 -3.19 13.15
N LYS A 148 -28.36 -3.11 14.45
CA LYS A 148 -28.81 -1.88 15.11
C LYS A 148 -27.80 -0.72 15.05
N ASP A 149 -26.51 -1.04 15.03
CA ASP A 149 -25.42 -0.08 15.04
C ASP A 149 -24.95 0.33 13.64
N TYR A 150 -25.75 0.02 12.58
CA TYR A 150 -25.40 0.42 11.22
C TYR A 150 -25.28 1.95 11.10
N GLY A 151 -24.19 2.40 10.51
CA GLY A 151 -23.84 3.82 10.45
C GLY A 151 -22.89 4.27 11.56
N LYS A 152 -22.46 3.37 12.46
CA LYS A 152 -21.58 3.75 13.59
C LYS A 152 -20.20 4.24 13.17
N LEU A 153 -19.64 3.79 12.03
CA LEU A 153 -18.38 4.26 11.49
C LEU A 153 -18.54 5.57 10.72
N SER A 154 -19.44 5.57 9.74
CA SER A 154 -19.68 6.70 8.84
C SER A 154 -20.39 7.87 9.49
N LYS A 155 -21.05 7.63 10.64
CA LYS A 155 -21.96 8.57 11.33
C LYS A 155 -23.15 8.97 10.46
N LYS A 156 -23.52 8.13 9.50
CA LYS A 156 -24.71 8.32 8.69
C LYS A 156 -25.93 7.76 9.40
N ASN A 157 -27.02 8.52 9.35
CA ASN A 157 -28.31 8.05 9.84
C ASN A 157 -28.97 7.18 8.77
N ILE A 158 -29.51 6.03 9.14
CA ILE A 158 -30.23 5.11 8.24
C ILE A 158 -31.41 5.82 7.55
N ASP A 159 -32.15 6.65 8.26
CA ASP A 159 -33.32 7.35 7.70
C ASP A 159 -32.93 8.37 6.64
N ASP A 160 -31.78 9.05 6.81
CA ASP A 160 -31.26 9.99 5.82
C ASP A 160 -30.76 9.26 4.55
N LEU A 161 -30.21 8.07 4.71
CA LEU A 161 -29.76 7.20 3.60
C LEU A 161 -30.96 6.73 2.78
N GLU A 162 -32.08 6.37 3.41
CA GLU A 162 -33.31 5.97 2.73
C GLU A 162 -33.86 7.09 1.85
N ALA A 163 -33.83 8.35 2.31
CA ALA A 163 -34.28 9.50 1.55
C ALA A 163 -33.47 9.71 0.26
N GLY A 164 -32.14 9.48 0.30
CA GLY A 164 -31.25 9.56 -0.86
C GLY A 164 -31.40 8.41 -1.86
N HIS A 165 -31.76 7.21 -1.39
CA HIS A 165 -31.93 6.03 -2.26
C HIS A 165 -33.24 6.02 -3.05
N ARG A 166 -34.28 6.75 -2.62
CA ARG A 166 -35.56 6.85 -3.35
C ARG A 166 -35.42 7.48 -4.74
N GLU A 167 -34.35 8.22 -4.99
CA GLU A 167 -34.07 8.85 -6.28
C GLU A 167 -33.25 8.00 -7.26
N ILE A 168 -32.64 6.90 -6.81
CA ILE A 168 -31.77 6.07 -7.64
C ILE A 168 -32.37 4.65 -7.73
N LYS A 169 -33.16 4.40 -8.77
CA LYS A 169 -33.53 3.02 -9.15
C LYS A 169 -32.31 2.36 -9.80
N VAL A 170 -31.62 1.49 -9.05
CA VAL A 170 -30.55 0.64 -9.61
C VAL A 170 -31.23 -0.56 -10.29
N THR A 171 -31.08 -0.66 -11.60
CA THR A 171 -31.56 -1.80 -12.40
C THR A 171 -30.88 -3.09 -11.94
N GLY A 172 -31.63 -4.12 -11.57
CA GLY A 172 -31.11 -5.43 -11.16
C GLY A 172 -31.17 -5.71 -9.64
N GLU A 173 -31.84 -4.85 -8.87
CA GLU A 173 -32.09 -5.04 -7.43
C GLU A 173 -33.55 -5.43 -7.11
N GLU A 174 -34.21 -6.07 -8.08
CA GLU A 174 -35.54 -6.65 -7.92
C GLU A 174 -35.49 -7.74 -6.87
N GLY A 175 -36.23 -7.58 -5.77
CA GLY A 175 -36.28 -8.55 -4.65
C GLY A 175 -35.72 -8.06 -3.32
N LYS A 176 -35.13 -6.87 -3.24
CA LYS A 176 -34.77 -6.28 -1.94
C LYS A 176 -36.02 -5.99 -1.11
N LYS A 177 -35.96 -6.38 0.16
CA LYS A 177 -37.01 -6.07 1.15
C LYS A 177 -36.91 -4.64 1.67
N ASP A 178 -35.69 -4.08 1.68
CA ASP A 178 -35.38 -2.70 2.07
C ASP A 178 -34.36 -2.13 1.09
N PRO A 179 -34.51 -0.86 0.65
CA PRO A 179 -33.54 -0.23 -0.27
C PRO A 179 -32.09 -0.19 0.23
N LEU A 180 -31.89 -0.25 1.54
CA LEU A 180 -30.59 -0.22 2.17
C LEU A 180 -29.90 -1.60 2.24
N ASP A 181 -30.65 -2.67 1.97
CA ASP A 181 -30.07 -4.01 1.97
C ASP A 181 -29.02 -4.13 0.87
N PHE A 182 -27.93 -4.82 1.13
CA PHE A 182 -26.84 -4.95 0.18
C PHE A 182 -26.52 -6.42 -0.11
N VAL A 183 -25.96 -6.66 -1.30
CA VAL A 183 -25.76 -8.01 -1.82
C VAL A 183 -24.57 -8.69 -1.16
N LEU A 184 -24.80 -9.93 -0.69
CA LEU A 184 -23.78 -10.86 -0.19
C LEU A 184 -23.40 -11.91 -1.23
N TRP A 185 -24.39 -12.38 -2.03
CA TRP A 185 -24.22 -13.34 -3.11
C TRP A 185 -25.06 -12.97 -4.31
N LYS A 186 -24.47 -13.00 -5.51
CA LYS A 186 -25.12 -12.71 -6.78
C LYS A 186 -25.28 -13.97 -7.60
N PRO A 187 -26.45 -14.27 -8.17
CA PRO A 187 -26.61 -15.40 -9.07
C PRO A 187 -25.78 -15.20 -10.35
N LYS A 188 -25.35 -16.29 -10.94
CA LYS A 188 -24.61 -16.33 -12.20
C LYS A 188 -25.40 -15.71 -13.35
N LYS A 189 -24.75 -14.87 -14.13
CA LYS A 189 -25.24 -14.45 -15.45
C LYS A 189 -24.53 -15.22 -16.55
N GLU A 190 -25.12 -15.27 -17.73
CA GLU A 190 -24.52 -15.94 -18.88
C GLU A 190 -23.12 -15.41 -19.17
N GLY A 191 -22.14 -16.32 -19.31
CA GLY A 191 -20.74 -15.97 -19.58
C GLY A 191 -19.93 -15.50 -18.36
N GLU A 192 -20.52 -15.43 -17.16
CA GLU A 192 -19.78 -15.07 -15.95
C GLU A 192 -19.13 -16.28 -15.28
N ILE A 193 -17.99 -16.05 -14.63
CA ILE A 193 -17.39 -16.99 -13.68
C ILE A 193 -18.32 -17.14 -12.47
N ALA A 194 -18.50 -18.37 -11.99
CA ALA A 194 -19.37 -18.63 -10.86
C ALA A 194 -18.92 -19.88 -10.08
N TRP A 195 -19.39 -19.99 -8.87
CA TRP A 195 -19.17 -21.12 -7.94
C TRP A 195 -20.49 -21.67 -7.45
N ASP A 196 -20.50 -22.95 -7.15
CA ASP A 196 -21.64 -23.60 -6.53
C ASP A 196 -21.88 -23.05 -5.11
N SER A 197 -23.15 -22.83 -4.77
CA SER A 197 -23.55 -22.42 -3.44
C SER A 197 -24.90 -23.01 -3.08
N PRO A 198 -25.32 -22.95 -1.79
CA PRO A 198 -26.66 -23.37 -1.37
C PRO A 198 -27.81 -22.60 -2.06
N TRP A 199 -27.49 -21.46 -2.66
CA TRP A 199 -28.46 -20.56 -3.33
C TRP A 199 -28.37 -20.66 -4.87
N GLY A 200 -27.62 -21.62 -5.37
CA GLY A 200 -27.32 -21.81 -6.80
C GLY A 200 -25.94 -21.29 -7.20
N GLU A 201 -25.59 -21.50 -8.49
CA GLU A 201 -24.35 -20.96 -9.04
C GLU A 201 -24.32 -19.43 -8.99
N GLY A 202 -23.21 -18.87 -8.53
CA GLY A 202 -23.08 -17.42 -8.39
C GLY A 202 -21.70 -16.97 -7.94
N ARG A 203 -21.62 -15.76 -7.47
CA ARG A 203 -20.38 -15.13 -6.97
C ARG A 203 -20.63 -14.20 -5.78
N PRO A 204 -19.62 -13.94 -4.93
CA PRO A 204 -19.77 -13.08 -3.77
C PRO A 204 -20.08 -11.63 -4.14
N GLY A 205 -20.74 -10.94 -3.23
CA GLY A 205 -20.77 -9.48 -3.19
C GLY A 205 -19.40 -8.92 -2.76
N TRP A 206 -19.13 -7.67 -3.10
CA TRP A 206 -17.83 -7.05 -2.83
C TRP A 206 -17.46 -6.95 -1.34
N HIS A 207 -18.45 -6.75 -0.46
CA HIS A 207 -18.18 -6.44 0.95
C HIS A 207 -17.85 -7.68 1.79
N ILE A 208 -18.35 -8.87 1.40
CA ILE A 208 -18.14 -10.10 2.17
C ILE A 208 -16.70 -10.61 2.09
N GLU A 209 -15.97 -10.25 1.02
CA GLU A 209 -14.60 -10.65 0.79
C GLU A 209 -13.68 -10.25 1.95
N CYS A 210 -13.65 -8.96 2.27
CA CYS A 210 -12.77 -8.43 3.32
C CYS A 210 -13.19 -8.91 4.72
N SER A 211 -14.48 -9.08 4.99
CA SER A 211 -14.97 -9.61 6.26
C SER A 211 -14.49 -11.04 6.49
N GLU A 212 -14.59 -11.90 5.48
CA GLU A 212 -14.14 -13.29 5.57
C GLU A 212 -12.61 -13.37 5.65
N MET A 213 -11.88 -12.70 4.75
CA MET A 213 -10.43 -12.79 4.70
C MET A 213 -9.77 -12.22 5.96
N SER A 214 -10.28 -11.12 6.53
CA SER A 214 -9.76 -10.59 7.79
C SER A 214 -9.97 -11.57 8.95
N LYS A 215 -11.16 -12.19 9.04
CA LYS A 215 -11.45 -13.24 10.03
C LYS A 215 -10.51 -14.42 9.89
N LYS A 216 -10.33 -14.93 8.67
CA LYS A 216 -9.51 -16.13 8.40
C LYS A 216 -8.03 -15.91 8.71
N TYR A 217 -7.47 -14.76 8.33
CA TYR A 217 -6.02 -14.53 8.39
C TYR A 217 -5.58 -13.78 9.65
N ILE A 218 -6.49 -13.12 10.37
CA ILE A 218 -6.15 -12.38 11.59
C ILE A 218 -6.98 -12.88 12.78
N GLY A 219 -8.30 -12.91 12.65
CA GLY A 219 -9.22 -13.34 13.72
C GLY A 219 -10.55 -12.60 13.70
N ASP A 220 -11.42 -12.93 14.67
CA ASP A 220 -12.76 -12.34 14.80
C ASP A 220 -12.70 -10.85 15.12
N THR A 221 -11.75 -10.44 15.96
CA THR A 221 -11.42 -9.05 16.25
C THR A 221 -9.98 -8.78 15.83
N ILE A 222 -9.77 -7.73 15.02
CA ILE A 222 -8.46 -7.30 14.55
C ILE A 222 -8.04 -5.98 15.21
N ASP A 223 -6.73 -5.70 15.23
CA ASP A 223 -6.25 -4.43 15.80
C ASP A 223 -6.63 -3.25 14.91
N ILE A 224 -6.23 -3.28 13.65
CA ILE A 224 -6.38 -2.16 12.71
C ILE A 224 -7.05 -2.63 11.43
N HIS A 225 -8.14 -1.96 11.06
CA HIS A 225 -8.69 -2.00 9.70
C HIS A 225 -8.48 -0.65 9.01
N ALA A 226 -7.96 -0.68 7.78
CA ALA A 226 -7.53 0.54 7.12
C ALA A 226 -7.83 0.59 5.62
N GLY A 227 -7.90 1.81 5.07
CA GLY A 227 -8.11 2.05 3.65
C GLY A 227 -8.25 3.54 3.31
N GLY A 228 -8.69 3.87 2.10
CA GLY A 228 -9.05 5.22 1.72
C GLY A 228 -10.34 5.70 2.41
N GLU A 229 -10.48 7.01 2.60
CA GLU A 229 -11.71 7.58 3.22
C GLU A 229 -12.99 7.34 2.41
N ASP A 230 -12.87 7.05 1.11
CA ASP A 230 -13.97 6.63 0.23
C ASP A 230 -14.55 5.25 0.60
N LEU A 231 -13.77 4.42 1.30
CA LEU A 231 -14.20 3.11 1.77
C LEU A 231 -15.01 3.18 3.07
N ILE A 232 -14.97 4.28 3.82
CA ILE A 232 -15.74 4.44 5.07
C ILE A 232 -17.19 4.05 4.86
N PHE A 233 -17.79 4.51 3.74
CA PHE A 233 -19.15 4.18 3.37
C PHE A 233 -19.27 4.02 1.83
N PRO A 234 -19.90 2.93 1.36
CA PRO A 234 -20.58 1.90 2.16
C PRO A 234 -19.67 0.74 2.59
N HIS A 235 -18.45 0.58 2.06
CA HIS A 235 -17.66 -0.66 2.12
C HIS A 235 -17.36 -1.09 3.57
N HIS A 236 -16.63 -0.27 4.33
CA HIS A 236 -16.24 -0.60 5.70
C HIS A 236 -17.43 -0.65 6.68
N GLU A 237 -18.45 0.18 6.46
CA GLU A 237 -19.69 0.09 7.25
C GLU A 237 -20.39 -1.25 7.04
N ASN A 238 -20.44 -1.74 5.79
CA ASN A 238 -21.01 -3.04 5.46
C ASN A 238 -20.17 -4.19 6.01
N GLU A 239 -18.85 -4.07 5.99
CA GLU A 239 -17.96 -5.06 6.60
C GLU A 239 -18.17 -5.17 8.12
N ILE A 240 -18.32 -4.04 8.82
CA ILE A 240 -18.69 -4.03 10.25
C ILE A 240 -19.98 -4.79 10.47
N ALA A 241 -21.02 -4.48 9.70
CA ALA A 241 -22.32 -5.13 9.85
C ALA A 241 -22.24 -6.63 9.63
N GLN A 242 -21.51 -7.07 8.60
CA GLN A 242 -21.28 -8.50 8.31
C GLN A 242 -20.51 -9.21 9.41
N SER A 243 -19.36 -8.65 9.78
CA SER A 243 -18.43 -9.29 10.72
C SER A 243 -19.01 -9.36 12.14
N GLU A 244 -19.56 -8.25 12.64
CA GLU A 244 -20.11 -8.21 13.99
C GLU A 244 -21.42 -8.99 14.12
N ALA A 245 -22.28 -8.99 13.10
CA ALA A 245 -23.47 -9.84 13.09
C ALA A 245 -23.12 -11.33 12.99
N CYS A 246 -22.03 -11.68 12.31
CA CYS A 246 -21.57 -13.07 12.19
C CYS A 246 -20.91 -13.56 13.49
N ASN A 247 -20.06 -12.76 14.10
CA ASN A 247 -19.13 -13.19 15.15
C ASN A 247 -19.59 -12.83 16.57
N ASP A 248 -20.57 -11.91 16.74
CA ASP A 248 -21.01 -11.32 18.02
C ASP A 248 -19.88 -10.61 18.80
N GLU A 249 -18.83 -10.18 18.10
CA GLU A 249 -17.64 -9.51 18.63
C GLU A 249 -17.34 -8.25 17.82
N PRO A 250 -16.67 -7.22 18.39
CA PRO A 250 -16.20 -6.06 17.63
C PRO A 250 -15.28 -6.49 16.50
N PHE A 251 -15.47 -5.94 15.30
CA PHE A 251 -14.67 -6.33 14.14
C PHE A 251 -13.24 -5.79 14.19
N ALA A 252 -13.07 -4.51 14.43
CA ALA A 252 -11.75 -3.89 14.54
C ALA A 252 -11.71 -2.84 15.66
N ASN A 253 -10.60 -2.80 16.41
CA ASN A 253 -10.41 -1.84 17.49
C ASN A 253 -10.09 -0.44 16.97
N TYR A 254 -9.30 -0.33 15.88
CA TYR A 254 -8.91 0.93 15.28
C TYR A 254 -9.23 0.97 13.80
N TRP A 255 -9.90 2.02 13.38
CA TRP A 255 -10.24 2.30 11.98
C TRP A 255 -9.42 3.46 11.47
N MET A 256 -8.54 3.21 10.50
CA MET A 256 -7.65 4.22 9.96
C MET A 256 -7.96 4.50 8.49
N HIS A 257 -8.15 5.77 8.16
CA HIS A 257 -8.45 6.18 6.78
C HIS A 257 -7.54 7.31 6.33
N ASN A 258 -6.96 7.14 5.15
CA ASN A 258 -6.20 8.22 4.53
C ASN A 258 -7.12 9.12 3.70
N GLY A 259 -6.81 10.41 3.71
CA GLY A 259 -7.53 11.42 2.93
C GLY A 259 -7.34 11.24 1.42
N PHE A 260 -8.19 11.90 0.62
CA PHE A 260 -8.14 11.83 -0.84
C PHE A 260 -6.85 12.37 -1.45
N LEU A 261 -6.53 11.88 -2.63
CA LEU A 261 -5.55 12.50 -3.53
C LEU A 261 -6.30 13.34 -4.56
N ASN A 262 -6.03 14.64 -4.57
CA ASN A 262 -6.51 15.57 -5.58
C ASN A 262 -5.44 15.76 -6.65
N ILE A 263 -5.84 16.09 -7.87
CA ILE A 263 -4.96 16.46 -8.98
C ILE A 263 -5.24 17.91 -9.32
N ASP A 264 -4.25 18.78 -9.21
CA ASP A 264 -4.38 20.22 -9.45
C ASP A 264 -5.61 20.83 -8.77
N ASN A 265 -5.78 20.52 -7.47
CA ASN A 265 -6.89 20.92 -6.62
C ASN A 265 -8.27 20.41 -7.06
N LYS A 266 -8.34 19.41 -7.93
CA LYS A 266 -9.59 18.77 -8.37
C LYS A 266 -9.58 17.29 -7.97
N LYS A 267 -10.76 16.77 -7.64
CA LYS A 267 -10.91 15.32 -7.41
C LYS A 267 -10.50 14.55 -8.66
N MET A 268 -9.68 13.51 -8.47
CA MET A 268 -9.25 12.64 -9.55
C MET A 268 -10.44 11.85 -10.10
N SER A 269 -10.66 11.89 -11.42
CA SER A 269 -11.66 11.06 -12.08
C SER A 269 -11.29 10.80 -13.55
N LYS A 270 -11.71 9.64 -14.08
CA LYS A 270 -11.50 9.29 -15.50
C LYS A 270 -12.20 10.28 -16.43
N SER A 271 -13.40 10.75 -16.06
CA SER A 271 -14.19 11.70 -16.85
C SER A 271 -13.58 13.08 -16.94
N ALA A 272 -12.78 13.49 -15.95
CA ALA A 272 -12.08 14.77 -15.93
C ALA A 272 -10.74 14.74 -16.67
N GLY A 273 -10.28 13.57 -17.16
CA GLY A 273 -8.99 13.42 -17.85
C GLY A 273 -7.77 13.65 -16.94
N ASN A 274 -7.97 13.67 -15.62
CA ASN A 274 -6.92 13.86 -14.61
C ASN A 274 -6.64 12.56 -13.83
N PHE A 275 -6.79 11.42 -14.48
CA PHE A 275 -6.57 10.10 -13.91
C PHE A 275 -5.23 9.55 -14.40
N PHE A 276 -4.30 9.32 -13.47
CA PHE A 276 -2.96 8.82 -13.79
C PHE A 276 -2.70 7.49 -13.08
N THR A 277 -2.20 6.52 -13.82
CA THR A 277 -1.69 5.27 -13.27
C THR A 277 -0.32 5.48 -12.65
N VAL A 278 0.07 4.59 -11.75
CA VAL A 278 1.44 4.57 -11.19
C VAL A 278 2.46 4.40 -12.33
N ARG A 279 2.12 3.59 -13.35
CA ARG A 279 2.96 3.34 -14.50
C ARG A 279 3.23 4.62 -15.31
N GLU A 280 2.20 5.39 -15.66
CA GLU A 280 2.34 6.67 -16.37
C GLU A 280 3.17 7.68 -15.57
N ILE A 281 2.96 7.75 -14.26
CA ILE A 281 3.76 8.63 -13.41
C ILE A 281 5.22 8.19 -13.33
N SER A 282 5.49 6.88 -13.36
CA SER A 282 6.86 6.34 -13.31
C SER A 282 7.71 6.71 -14.54
N GLU A 283 7.07 7.04 -15.67
CA GLU A 283 7.76 7.54 -16.85
C GLU A 283 8.32 8.97 -16.64
N LYS A 284 7.73 9.72 -15.73
CA LYS A 284 8.12 11.13 -15.46
C LYS A 284 8.93 11.29 -14.18
N TYR A 285 8.61 10.51 -13.14
CA TYR A 285 9.22 10.62 -11.82
C TYR A 285 9.63 9.24 -11.28
N PRO A 286 10.82 9.10 -10.67
CA PRO A 286 11.16 7.91 -9.92
C PRO A 286 10.09 7.62 -8.85
N LEU A 287 9.66 6.36 -8.72
CA LEU A 287 8.58 5.99 -7.79
C LEU A 287 8.94 6.27 -6.32
N GLN A 288 10.23 6.31 -5.97
CA GLN A 288 10.69 6.73 -4.65
C GLN A 288 10.36 8.21 -4.36
N VAL A 289 10.40 9.08 -5.37
CA VAL A 289 9.95 10.48 -5.24
C VAL A 289 8.45 10.53 -4.97
N ILE A 290 7.67 9.68 -5.65
CA ILE A 290 6.22 9.58 -5.41
C ILE A 290 5.93 9.09 -3.99
N ARG A 291 6.65 8.08 -3.52
CA ARG A 291 6.55 7.62 -2.13
C ARG A 291 6.84 8.74 -1.14
N PHE A 292 7.97 9.44 -1.32
CA PHE A 292 8.36 10.56 -0.46
C PHE A 292 7.34 11.70 -0.48
N PHE A 293 6.83 12.03 -1.66
CA PHE A 293 5.75 13.02 -1.82
C PHE A 293 4.49 12.61 -1.03
N MET A 294 4.06 11.35 -1.11
CA MET A 294 2.88 10.87 -0.39
C MET A 294 3.03 10.96 1.14
N LEU A 295 4.26 10.86 1.65
CA LEU A 295 4.59 10.95 3.07
C LEU A 295 4.87 12.39 3.54
N SER A 296 4.91 13.38 2.65
CA SER A 296 5.18 14.78 2.98
C SER A 296 4.04 15.51 3.68
N ALA A 297 2.85 14.90 3.72
CA ALA A 297 1.68 15.41 4.44
C ALA A 297 1.14 14.33 5.39
N HIS A 298 0.45 14.77 6.44
CA HIS A 298 -0.23 13.85 7.34
C HIS A 298 -1.24 12.97 6.57
N TYR A 299 -1.29 11.67 6.85
CA TYR A 299 -2.07 10.72 6.04
C TYR A 299 -3.58 11.04 5.95
N ARG A 300 -4.18 11.62 7.01
CA ARG A 300 -5.59 12.01 7.02
C ARG A 300 -5.90 13.27 6.23
N THR A 301 -4.89 14.09 5.93
CA THR A 301 -5.08 15.33 5.17
C THR A 301 -5.20 15.02 3.67
N PRO A 302 -6.19 15.59 2.95
CA PRO A 302 -6.19 15.50 1.50
C PRO A 302 -4.87 16.05 0.93
N LEU A 303 -4.29 15.31 -0.01
CA LEU A 303 -3.02 15.66 -0.64
C LEU A 303 -3.26 16.12 -2.08
N ASN A 304 -2.69 17.27 -2.46
CA ASN A 304 -2.78 17.76 -3.82
C ASN A 304 -1.56 17.33 -4.63
N PHE A 305 -1.76 16.53 -5.66
CA PHE A 305 -0.73 16.13 -6.61
C PHE A 305 -0.62 17.19 -7.70
N SER A 306 0.54 17.78 -7.83
CA SER A 306 0.91 18.68 -8.93
C SER A 306 2.38 18.55 -9.24
N ASP A 307 2.78 18.84 -10.47
CA ASP A 307 4.18 18.77 -10.89
C ASP A 307 5.09 19.60 -9.98
N THR A 308 4.68 20.81 -9.61
CA THR A 308 5.46 21.69 -8.73
C THR A 308 5.72 21.07 -7.37
N LEU A 309 4.72 20.42 -6.78
CA LEU A 309 4.86 19.79 -5.46
C LEU A 309 5.69 18.51 -5.53
N VAL A 310 5.56 17.73 -6.60
CA VAL A 310 6.38 16.53 -6.81
C VAL A 310 7.84 16.91 -7.06
N GLU A 311 8.14 17.96 -7.85
CA GLU A 311 9.51 18.47 -8.02
C GLU A 311 10.11 19.02 -6.71
N SER A 312 9.29 19.66 -5.87
CA SER A 312 9.72 20.06 -4.53
C SER A 312 10.07 18.83 -3.66
N ALA A 313 9.25 17.78 -3.70
CA ALA A 313 9.51 16.53 -3.00
C ALA A 313 10.79 15.85 -3.51
N LYS A 314 11.01 15.83 -4.83
CA LYS A 314 12.24 15.33 -5.46
C LYS A 314 13.47 16.06 -4.94
N THR A 315 13.43 17.39 -4.92
CA THR A 315 14.52 18.21 -4.37
C THR A 315 14.76 17.91 -2.88
N GLY A 316 13.69 17.74 -2.10
CA GLY A 316 13.78 17.35 -0.69
C GLY A 316 14.44 15.99 -0.49
N LEU A 317 14.00 14.99 -1.25
CA LEU A 317 14.58 13.64 -1.20
C LEU A 317 16.06 13.65 -1.60
N GLU A 318 16.45 14.37 -2.66
CA GLU A 318 17.85 14.50 -3.09
C GLU A 318 18.74 15.10 -2.00
N ARG A 319 18.23 16.04 -1.21
CA ARG A 319 18.99 16.61 -0.07
C ARG A 319 19.24 15.55 1.01
N ILE A 320 18.29 14.69 1.28
CA ILE A 320 18.46 13.58 2.24
C ILE A 320 19.49 12.59 1.69
N LEU A 321 19.33 12.14 0.45
CA LEU A 321 20.24 11.17 -0.17
C LEU A 321 21.67 11.70 -0.27
N THR A 322 21.86 12.97 -0.58
CA THR A 322 23.19 13.61 -0.60
C THR A 322 23.86 13.60 0.78
N ALA A 323 23.10 13.84 1.86
CA ALA A 323 23.65 13.74 3.21
C ALA A 323 23.98 12.29 3.58
N VAL A 324 23.17 11.33 3.17
CA VAL A 324 23.44 9.89 3.33
C VAL A 324 24.73 9.48 2.60
N ASP A 325 24.88 9.93 1.34
CA ASP A 325 26.07 9.63 0.54
C ASP A 325 27.35 10.22 1.18
N LEU A 326 27.26 11.46 1.71
CA LEU A 326 28.36 12.06 2.47
C LEU A 326 28.74 11.22 3.68
N CYS A 327 27.75 10.79 4.49
CA CYS A 327 27.99 9.93 5.64
C CYS A 327 28.63 8.59 5.23
N ARG A 328 28.13 7.99 4.14
CA ARG A 328 28.66 6.73 3.62
C ARG A 328 30.10 6.87 3.12
N GLU A 329 30.41 7.92 2.37
CA GLU A 329 31.76 8.20 1.90
C GLU A 329 32.72 8.40 3.07
N MET A 330 32.34 9.21 4.06
CA MET A 330 33.19 9.52 5.20
C MET A 330 33.38 8.32 6.12
N SER A 331 32.38 7.45 6.29
CA SER A 331 32.49 6.22 7.09
C SER A 331 33.51 5.22 6.53
N GLN A 332 33.95 5.38 5.29
CA GLN A 332 34.90 4.49 4.62
C GLN A 332 36.34 5.03 4.60
N LYS A 333 36.56 6.31 4.95
CA LYS A 333 37.87 6.96 4.74
C LYS A 333 38.94 6.66 5.78
N ASP A 334 38.57 6.42 7.04
CA ASP A 334 39.50 6.13 8.13
C ASP A 334 38.88 5.20 9.17
N MET A 335 39.40 4.02 9.32
CA MET A 335 38.87 2.96 10.21
C MET A 335 39.52 2.95 11.61
N GLY A 336 40.39 3.89 11.94
CA GLY A 336 41.25 3.77 13.14
C GLY A 336 40.98 4.79 14.26
N ARG A 337 40.19 5.83 14.06
CA ARG A 337 39.97 6.88 15.06
C ARG A 337 38.69 6.61 15.85
N GLU A 338 38.78 6.66 17.18
CA GLU A 338 37.61 6.64 18.06
C GLU A 338 36.81 7.95 17.97
N ILE A 339 35.50 7.89 18.33
CA ILE A 339 34.62 9.06 18.38
C ILE A 339 35.11 10.03 19.46
N SER A 340 35.42 11.26 19.11
CA SER A 340 35.85 12.32 20.02
C SER A 340 34.72 12.82 20.93
N GLU A 341 35.06 13.54 22.01
CA GLU A 341 34.06 14.13 22.93
C GLU A 341 33.13 15.14 22.20
N GLU A 342 33.65 15.90 21.25
CA GLU A 342 32.85 16.80 20.42
C GLU A 342 31.85 16.02 19.55
N GLU A 343 32.30 14.94 18.90
CA GLU A 343 31.46 14.07 18.09
C GLU A 343 30.39 13.34 18.92
N LYS A 344 30.68 12.97 20.18
CA LYS A 344 29.68 12.46 21.11
C LYS A 344 28.57 13.49 21.39
N GLY A 345 28.94 14.77 21.58
CA GLY A 345 27.98 15.86 21.72
C GLY A 345 27.08 16.01 20.49
N HIS A 346 27.62 15.86 19.30
CA HIS A 346 26.84 15.85 18.05
C HIS A 346 25.91 14.62 17.94
N LEU A 347 26.37 13.43 18.37
CA LEU A 347 25.50 12.24 18.43
C LEU A 347 24.35 12.40 19.42
N GLU A 348 24.57 13.06 20.55
CA GLU A 348 23.48 13.38 21.47
C GLU A 348 22.43 14.29 20.82
N GLU A 349 22.84 15.26 20.00
CA GLU A 349 21.92 16.07 19.22
C GLU A 349 21.16 15.25 18.18
N VAL A 350 21.84 14.41 17.41
CA VAL A 350 21.23 13.48 16.45
C VAL A 350 20.22 12.58 17.18
N ASN A 351 20.56 12.01 18.32
CA ASN A 351 19.64 11.15 19.10
C ASN A 351 18.40 11.89 19.61
N ARG A 352 18.52 13.19 19.96
CA ARG A 352 17.32 14.02 20.25
C ARG A 352 16.43 14.19 19.04
N LEU A 353 16.99 14.29 17.84
CA LEU A 353 16.23 14.38 16.59
C LEU A 353 15.60 13.02 16.21
N VAL A 354 16.27 11.91 16.51
CA VAL A 354 15.64 10.58 16.41
C VAL A 354 14.41 10.50 17.30
N LYS A 355 14.53 10.96 18.56
CA LYS A 355 13.39 11.00 19.48
C LYS A 355 12.26 11.90 18.95
N LYS A 356 12.58 13.04 18.32
CA LYS A 356 11.59 13.91 17.67
C LYS A 356 10.88 13.19 16.52
N PHE A 357 11.60 12.40 15.73
CA PHE A 357 11.00 11.55 14.69
C PHE A 357 10.03 10.53 15.32
N GLU A 358 10.46 9.84 16.38
CA GLU A 358 9.62 8.87 17.07
C GLU A 358 8.36 9.53 17.67
N ASP A 359 8.50 10.68 18.34
CA ASP A 359 7.37 11.41 18.92
C ASP A 359 6.34 11.81 17.85
N ALA A 360 6.80 12.21 16.65
CA ALA A 360 5.93 12.50 15.52
C ALA A 360 5.19 11.23 15.02
N MET A 361 5.90 10.12 14.89
CA MET A 361 5.30 8.86 14.46
C MET A 361 4.36 8.27 15.52
N GLU A 362 4.64 8.50 16.82
CA GLU A 362 3.78 8.07 17.92
C GLU A 362 2.54 8.95 18.10
N ASP A 363 2.48 10.14 17.48
CA ASP A 363 1.30 10.99 17.42
C ASP A 363 0.54 10.80 16.11
N ASP A 364 -0.08 9.64 15.94
CA ASP A 364 -0.96 9.32 14.80
C ASP A 364 -0.19 9.25 13.46
N PHE A 365 1.01 8.66 13.50
CA PHE A 365 1.88 8.47 12.32
C PHE A 365 2.08 9.75 11.50
N ASN A 366 2.42 10.84 12.18
CA ASN A 366 2.67 12.13 11.54
C ASN A 366 3.97 12.13 10.74
N THR A 367 3.92 11.58 9.53
CA THR A 367 5.08 11.47 8.64
C THR A 367 5.63 12.83 8.22
N ALA A 368 4.82 13.88 8.16
CA ALA A 368 5.27 15.22 7.80
C ALA A 368 6.27 15.78 8.83
N ASP A 369 5.95 15.66 10.13
CA ASP A 369 6.85 16.08 11.20
C ASP A 369 8.04 15.12 11.35
N ALA A 370 7.84 13.82 11.10
CA ALA A 370 8.93 12.84 11.06
C ALA A 370 9.95 13.17 9.96
N VAL A 371 9.51 13.51 8.75
CA VAL A 371 10.37 13.99 7.65
C VAL A 371 11.08 15.29 8.03
N SER A 372 10.40 16.20 8.75
CA SER A 372 11.02 17.43 9.26
C SER A 372 12.20 17.12 10.20
N ALA A 373 12.05 16.13 11.10
CA ALA A 373 13.14 15.69 11.98
C ALA A 373 14.34 15.14 11.17
N ILE A 374 14.08 14.38 10.10
CA ILE A 374 15.16 13.91 9.20
C ILE A 374 15.89 15.10 8.55
N PHE A 375 15.19 16.16 8.11
CA PHE A 375 15.84 17.34 7.56
C PHE A 375 16.69 18.08 8.60
N GLU A 376 16.33 18.06 9.87
CA GLU A 376 17.18 18.59 10.93
C GLU A 376 18.46 17.75 11.11
N ILE A 377 18.36 16.41 11.02
CA ILE A 377 19.53 15.52 11.02
C ILE A 377 20.42 15.80 9.80
N VAL A 378 19.85 16.04 8.60
CA VAL A 378 20.58 16.47 7.41
C VAL A 378 21.38 17.75 7.67
N ARG A 379 20.79 18.72 8.36
CA ARG A 379 21.47 19.97 8.70
C ARG A 379 22.67 19.73 9.64
N VAL A 380 22.47 18.93 10.69
CA VAL A 380 23.55 18.57 11.62
C VAL A 380 24.65 17.82 10.89
N SER A 381 24.31 16.78 10.11
CA SER A 381 25.30 15.97 9.39
C SER A 381 26.12 16.77 8.40
N ASN A 382 25.50 17.68 7.64
CA ASN A 382 26.21 18.55 6.68
C ASN A 382 27.23 19.49 7.36
N SER A 383 26.99 19.86 8.62
CA SER A 383 27.92 20.72 9.38
C SER A 383 29.00 19.96 10.14
N THR A 384 28.81 18.65 10.39
CA THR A 384 29.68 17.92 11.31
C THR A 384 30.42 16.75 10.67
N VAL A 385 29.83 16.06 9.65
CA VAL A 385 30.35 14.81 9.11
C VAL A 385 31.60 15.01 8.24
N LYS A 386 31.72 16.13 7.53
CA LYS A 386 32.78 16.37 6.54
C LYS A 386 34.20 16.29 7.13
N ASP A 387 34.35 16.77 8.36
CA ASP A 387 35.64 16.84 9.06
C ASP A 387 35.73 15.82 10.22
N ALA A 388 34.73 14.92 10.33
CA ALA A 388 34.64 13.94 11.39
C ALA A 388 35.35 12.62 11.10
N GLY A 389 35.52 11.80 12.14
CA GLY A 389 36.03 10.43 12.00
C GLY A 389 35.01 9.47 11.39
N ALA A 390 35.52 8.41 10.75
CA ALA A 390 34.70 7.38 10.10
C ALA A 390 33.70 6.71 11.06
N ALA A 391 34.06 6.52 12.33
CA ALA A 391 33.17 5.95 13.33
C ALA A 391 31.93 6.81 13.58
N TYR A 392 32.12 8.14 13.72
CA TYR A 392 31.00 9.07 13.86
C TYR A 392 30.11 9.10 12.61
N ALA A 393 30.73 9.22 11.43
CA ALA A 393 29.99 9.20 10.16
C ALA A 393 29.18 7.91 9.99
N GLY A 394 29.74 6.76 10.42
CA GLY A 394 29.05 5.48 10.41
C GLY A 394 27.83 5.42 11.34
N GLU A 395 27.91 6.02 12.53
CA GLU A 395 26.74 6.09 13.45
C GLU A 395 25.63 6.99 12.86
N VAL A 396 25.98 8.15 12.29
CA VAL A 396 24.98 9.03 11.63
C VAL A 396 24.36 8.34 10.41
N LEU A 397 25.15 7.59 9.62
CA LEU A 397 24.65 6.79 8.50
C LEU A 397 23.62 5.76 8.95
N LYS A 398 23.89 5.00 10.04
CA LYS A 398 22.93 4.04 10.60
C LYS A 398 21.61 4.71 10.98
N VAL A 399 21.66 5.91 11.55
CA VAL A 399 20.46 6.68 11.88
C VAL A 399 19.65 6.97 10.61
N PHE A 400 20.28 7.50 9.55
CA PHE A 400 19.58 7.75 8.27
C PHE A 400 18.99 6.46 7.70
N GLU A 401 19.76 5.38 7.64
CA GLU A 401 19.29 4.11 7.08
C GLU A 401 18.08 3.56 7.88
N THR A 402 18.10 3.71 9.20
CA THR A 402 17.00 3.30 10.08
C THR A 402 15.74 4.13 9.84
N LEU A 403 15.84 5.46 9.93
CA LEU A 403 14.67 6.34 9.81
C LEU A 403 14.10 6.36 8.38
N CYS A 404 14.97 6.38 7.37
CA CYS A 404 14.56 6.22 5.97
C CYS A 404 13.90 4.85 5.74
N GLY A 405 14.44 3.77 6.35
CA GLY A 405 13.87 2.44 6.30
C GLY A 405 12.45 2.35 6.86
N VAL A 406 12.17 3.06 7.97
CA VAL A 406 10.82 3.19 8.52
C VAL A 406 9.87 3.86 7.52
N LEU A 407 10.32 4.89 6.82
CA LEU A 407 9.54 5.54 5.78
C LEU A 407 9.54 4.76 4.45
N GLY A 408 10.27 3.64 4.36
CA GLY A 408 10.43 2.86 3.13
C GLY A 408 11.18 3.61 2.03
N ILE A 409 12.06 4.53 2.41
CA ILE A 409 12.93 5.27 1.49
C ILE A 409 14.25 4.52 1.37
N GLU A 410 14.62 4.17 0.14
CA GLU A 410 15.90 3.54 -0.15
C GLU A 410 17.03 4.56 -0.07
N THR A 411 18.03 4.28 0.78
CA THR A 411 19.19 5.16 0.97
C THR A 411 20.32 4.90 -0.03
N LYS A 412 20.22 3.81 -0.79
CA LYS A 412 21.13 3.52 -1.92
C LYS A 412 20.48 4.04 -3.20
N ARG A 413 21.25 4.76 -4.01
CA ARG A 413 20.75 5.24 -5.30
C ARG A 413 20.50 4.05 -6.23
N ARG A 414 19.34 3.97 -6.85
CA ARG A 414 19.03 2.89 -7.83
C ARG A 414 20.01 2.89 -9.00
N GLU A 415 20.56 4.05 -9.37
CA GLU A 415 21.59 4.13 -10.40
C GLU A 415 22.84 3.32 -10.06
N GLU A 416 23.30 3.33 -8.79
CA GLU A 416 24.44 2.50 -8.36
C GLU A 416 24.11 1.00 -8.40
N ILE A 417 22.91 0.61 -8.01
CA ILE A 417 22.48 -0.80 -8.07
C ILE A 417 22.37 -1.26 -9.51
N LEU A 418 21.72 -0.48 -10.37
CA LEU A 418 21.58 -0.77 -11.79
C LEU A 418 22.92 -0.80 -12.51
N ASP A 419 23.81 0.12 -12.22
CA ASP A 419 25.16 0.17 -12.85
C ASP A 419 25.98 -1.07 -12.45
N LYS A 420 25.94 -1.49 -11.18
CA LYS A 420 26.57 -2.74 -10.72
C LYS A 420 25.97 -4.01 -11.33
N GLU A 421 24.66 -4.04 -11.50
CA GLU A 421 23.99 -5.15 -12.19
C GLU A 421 24.33 -5.17 -13.68
N ILE A 422 24.38 -4.00 -14.33
CA ILE A 422 24.85 -3.85 -15.71
C ILE A 422 26.30 -4.32 -15.84
N GLU A 423 27.19 -3.87 -14.95
CA GLU A 423 28.59 -4.28 -14.94
C GLU A 423 28.74 -5.78 -14.71
N ALA A 424 27.95 -6.39 -13.82
CA ALA A 424 27.94 -7.83 -13.58
C ALA A 424 27.48 -8.62 -14.82
N LEU A 425 26.43 -8.15 -15.49
CA LEU A 425 25.93 -8.75 -16.74
C LEU A 425 26.95 -8.58 -17.89
N ILE A 426 27.66 -7.45 -17.96
CA ILE A 426 28.74 -7.23 -18.92
C ILE A 426 29.92 -8.19 -18.64
N GLU A 427 30.28 -8.40 -17.38
CA GLU A 427 31.34 -9.36 -17.02
C GLU A 427 30.94 -10.79 -17.33
N GLU A 428 29.69 -11.20 -17.03
CA GLU A 428 29.14 -12.50 -17.43
C GLU A 428 29.15 -12.69 -18.95
N ARG A 429 28.74 -11.66 -19.72
CA ARG A 429 28.79 -11.67 -21.18
C ARG A 429 30.24 -11.83 -21.67
N ASN A 430 31.18 -11.13 -21.08
CA ASN A 430 32.60 -11.23 -21.42
C ASN A 430 33.16 -12.64 -21.14
N GLN A 431 32.77 -13.23 -20.02
CA GLN A 431 33.14 -14.60 -19.65
C GLN A 431 32.52 -15.61 -20.63
N ALA A 432 31.24 -15.48 -20.96
CA ALA A 432 30.57 -16.32 -21.96
C ALA A 432 31.27 -16.26 -23.34
N ARG A 433 31.72 -15.09 -23.76
CA ARG A 433 32.51 -14.92 -25.00
C ARG A 433 33.88 -15.62 -24.94
N LYS A 434 34.58 -15.54 -23.81
CA LYS A 434 35.86 -16.23 -23.58
C LYS A 434 35.68 -17.74 -23.65
N GLU A 435 34.58 -18.26 -23.16
CA GLU A 435 34.19 -19.69 -23.19
C GLU A 435 33.56 -20.11 -24.51
N LYS A 436 33.47 -19.21 -25.51
CA LYS A 436 32.84 -19.42 -26.82
C LYS A 436 31.35 -19.74 -26.75
N ASN A 437 30.67 -19.41 -25.64
CA ASN A 437 29.22 -19.49 -25.48
C ASN A 437 28.56 -18.23 -26.03
N TYR A 438 28.52 -18.12 -27.35
CA TYR A 438 28.01 -16.93 -28.02
C TYR A 438 26.49 -16.75 -27.83
N ALA A 439 25.75 -17.86 -27.69
CA ALA A 439 24.31 -17.80 -27.45
C ALA A 439 23.99 -17.04 -26.14
N ARG A 440 24.69 -17.36 -25.04
CA ARG A 440 24.53 -16.65 -23.76
C ARG A 440 24.98 -15.20 -23.84
N ALA A 441 26.06 -14.92 -24.56
CA ALA A 441 26.55 -13.55 -24.74
C ALA A 441 25.58 -12.67 -25.52
N ASP A 442 24.89 -13.23 -26.53
CA ASP A 442 23.85 -12.50 -27.28
C ASP A 442 22.57 -12.33 -26.46
N GLU A 443 22.14 -13.34 -25.69
CA GLU A 443 21.02 -13.24 -24.77
C GLU A 443 21.21 -12.09 -23.76
N ILE A 444 22.37 -11.98 -23.14
CA ILE A 444 22.70 -10.89 -22.20
C ILE A 444 22.67 -9.54 -22.91
N ARG A 445 23.20 -9.46 -24.14
CA ARG A 445 23.17 -8.22 -24.92
C ARG A 445 21.74 -7.78 -25.20
N ASP A 446 20.89 -8.70 -25.62
CA ASP A 446 19.50 -8.44 -25.97
C ASP A 446 18.69 -8.07 -24.70
N GLN A 447 18.94 -8.76 -23.56
CA GLN A 447 18.37 -8.41 -22.26
C GLN A 447 18.73 -6.97 -21.84
N LEU A 448 19.98 -6.56 -22.00
CA LEU A 448 20.43 -5.19 -21.69
C LEU A 448 19.82 -4.17 -22.65
N LEU A 449 19.70 -4.51 -23.94
CA LEU A 449 19.06 -3.66 -24.93
C LEU A 449 17.58 -3.43 -24.65
N GLU A 450 16.84 -4.48 -24.22
CA GLU A 450 15.45 -4.36 -23.78
C GLU A 450 15.27 -3.45 -22.56
N GLN A 451 16.32 -3.32 -21.75
CA GLN A 451 16.38 -2.40 -20.61
C GLN A 451 16.88 -0.99 -20.99
N GLY A 452 17.03 -0.70 -22.27
CA GLY A 452 17.51 0.58 -22.76
C GLY A 452 19.03 0.79 -22.59
N ILE A 453 19.81 -0.29 -22.41
CA ILE A 453 21.26 -0.22 -22.26
C ILE A 453 21.92 -0.63 -23.57
N ILE A 454 22.69 0.29 -24.14
CA ILE A 454 23.43 0.07 -25.40
C ILE A 454 24.89 -0.27 -25.06
N LEU A 455 25.31 -1.48 -25.45
CA LEU A 455 26.70 -1.90 -25.31
C LEU A 455 27.52 -1.52 -26.54
N LYS A 456 28.71 -0.99 -26.32
CA LYS A 456 29.69 -0.67 -27.37
C LYS A 456 31.03 -1.37 -27.06
N ASP A 457 31.34 -2.40 -27.83
CA ASP A 457 32.63 -3.07 -27.74
C ASP A 457 33.74 -2.13 -28.25
N THR A 458 34.77 -1.87 -27.43
CA THR A 458 35.94 -1.04 -27.77
C THR A 458 37.22 -1.83 -27.56
N ARG A 459 38.35 -1.32 -28.03
CA ARG A 459 39.67 -1.95 -27.81
C ARG A 459 40.11 -1.96 -26.34
N GLU A 460 39.51 -1.08 -25.55
CA GLU A 460 39.77 -0.93 -24.08
C GLU A 460 38.78 -1.70 -23.22
N GLY A 461 37.78 -2.36 -23.81
CA GLY A 461 36.72 -3.09 -23.12
C GLY A 461 35.33 -2.72 -23.62
N VAL A 462 34.30 -3.19 -22.93
CA VAL A 462 32.89 -2.87 -23.22
C VAL A 462 32.51 -1.56 -22.52
N LYS A 463 32.11 -0.56 -23.30
CA LYS A 463 31.49 0.66 -22.78
C LYS A 463 29.98 0.55 -22.98
N TRP A 464 29.21 1.11 -22.06
CA TRP A 464 27.77 1.12 -22.16
C TRP A 464 27.21 2.53 -21.95
N SER A 465 26.02 2.77 -22.49
CA SER A 465 25.25 4.00 -22.30
C SER A 465 23.77 3.66 -22.24
N ARG A 466 23.00 4.48 -21.54
CA ARG A 466 21.54 4.42 -21.58
C ARG A 466 21.02 5.09 -22.85
N ALA A 467 19.99 4.45 -23.50
CA ALA A 467 19.35 4.95 -24.72
C ALA A 467 18.56 6.25 -24.46
#